data_219d5c447038935ddd6fec53aea109df
#
_entry.id   219d5c447038935ddd6fec53aea109df
#
_cell.length_a   1.000
_cell.length_b   1.000
_cell.length_c   1.000
_cell.angle_alpha   90.00
_cell.angle_beta   90.00
_cell.angle_gamma   90.00
#
_symmetry.space_group_name_H-M   'P 1'
#
loop_
_entity.id
_entity.type
_entity.pdbx_description
1 polymer ?
#
loop_
_entity_poly.entity_id
_entity_poly.type
_entity_poly.pdbx_seq_one_letter_code
_entity_poly.pdbx_strand_id
1 'polypeptide(L)'
;MEIYKLSFIIIVLFMIHEFEEIIFIKKFIEKNKVIKDMKNELFVKKKESYPSTETTSLMIAEEFIILSTLLFIASEFRMYEIVLSLFIVYIAHLVPHIYDALRYGKFSPGSRTSFIIFPLGILIIWNVILNKEINFVIFILCVIIIGFLMILNLLFLHKISKKIDKYLQK
;
A
#
# COMPACT_ATOMS: atom_id res chain seq x y z
N MET A 1 12.53 9.92 -16.93
CA MET A 1 13.20 9.17 -15.85
C MET A 1 13.48 7.75 -16.33
N GLU A 2 14.60 7.16 -15.97
CA GLU A 2 14.93 5.77 -16.30
C GLU A 2 14.08 4.80 -15.50
N ILE A 3 13.74 3.64 -16.08
CA ILE A 3 12.78 2.69 -15.49
C ILE A 3 13.27 2.10 -14.16
N TYR A 4 14.53 1.74 -14.05
CA TYR A 4 15.12 1.22 -12.79
C TYR A 4 15.11 2.26 -11.68
N LYS A 5 15.38 3.53 -12.02
CA LYS A 5 15.33 4.63 -11.07
C LYS A 5 13.90 4.87 -10.57
N LEU A 6 12.92 4.76 -11.48
CA LEU A 6 11.50 4.85 -11.12
C LEU A 6 11.11 3.70 -10.18
N SER A 7 11.45 2.45 -10.54
CA SER A 7 11.15 1.26 -9.73
C SER A 7 11.80 1.34 -8.34
N PHE A 8 13.05 1.80 -8.26
CA PHE A 8 13.71 2.00 -6.97
C PHE A 8 13.00 3.06 -6.10
N ILE A 9 12.58 4.18 -6.70
CA ILE A 9 11.81 5.21 -5.98
C ILE A 9 10.50 4.63 -5.45
N ILE A 10 9.77 3.85 -6.24
CA ILE A 10 8.52 3.21 -5.81
C ILE A 10 8.76 2.30 -4.59
N ILE A 11 9.78 1.46 -4.64
CA ILE A 11 10.15 0.57 -3.52
C ILE A 11 10.46 1.37 -2.26
N VAL A 12 11.25 2.45 -2.37
CA VAL A 12 11.61 3.29 -1.22
C VAL A 12 10.37 3.97 -0.63
N LEU A 13 9.50 4.55 -1.46
CA LEU A 13 8.28 5.21 -1.00
C LEU A 13 7.32 4.23 -0.34
N PHE A 14 7.16 3.03 -0.92
CA PHE A 14 6.38 1.94 -0.34
C PHE A 14 6.90 1.60 1.06
N MET A 15 8.19 1.30 1.20
CA MET A 15 8.77 0.91 2.50
C MET A 15 8.68 2.01 3.55
N ILE A 16 8.85 3.29 3.17
CA ILE A 16 8.67 4.41 4.12
C ILE A 16 7.24 4.45 4.66
N HIS A 17 6.25 4.22 3.81
CA HIS A 17 4.85 4.16 4.20
C HIS A 17 4.56 2.99 5.12
N GLU A 18 4.97 1.79 4.74
CA GLU A 18 4.73 0.57 5.50
C GLU A 18 5.46 0.56 6.86
N PHE A 19 6.63 1.17 6.95
CA PHE A 19 7.29 1.35 8.24
C PHE A 19 6.49 2.25 9.18
N GLU A 20 5.84 3.30 8.68
CA GLU A 20 4.92 4.08 9.53
C GLU A 20 3.80 3.20 10.09
N GLU A 21 3.21 2.34 9.26
CA GLU A 21 2.16 1.42 9.71
C GLU A 21 2.68 0.47 10.80
N ILE A 22 3.75 -0.26 10.55
CA ILE A 22 4.33 -1.21 11.50
C ILE A 22 4.64 -0.54 12.84
N ILE A 23 5.26 0.65 12.81
CA ILE A 23 5.70 1.34 14.03
C ILE A 23 4.53 1.87 14.86
N PHE A 24 3.49 2.37 14.21
CA PHE A 24 2.43 3.10 14.92
C PHE A 24 1.14 2.33 15.14
N ILE A 25 0.90 1.19 14.47
CA ILE A 25 -0.35 0.44 14.53
C ILE A 25 -0.72 0.02 15.97
N LYS A 26 0.21 -0.59 16.70
CA LYS A 26 -0.02 -1.04 18.08
C LYS A 26 -0.40 0.11 19.00
N LYS A 27 0.38 1.19 18.97
CA LYS A 27 0.15 2.40 19.78
C LYS A 27 -1.17 3.09 19.44
N PHE A 28 -1.53 3.09 18.15
CA PHE A 28 -2.79 3.64 17.68
C PHE A 28 -3.98 2.86 18.21
N ILE A 29 -3.95 1.52 18.13
CA ILE A 29 -4.99 0.64 18.65
C ILE A 29 -5.14 0.80 20.16
N GLU A 30 -4.04 0.85 20.91
CA GLU A 30 -4.06 1.02 22.35
C GLU A 30 -4.68 2.34 22.81
N LYS A 31 -4.33 3.46 22.14
CA LYS A 31 -4.85 4.79 22.46
C LYS A 31 -6.32 4.98 22.10
N ASN A 32 -6.81 4.31 21.04
CA ASN A 32 -8.15 4.50 20.50
C ASN A 32 -9.15 3.43 20.94
N LYS A 33 -8.87 2.74 22.06
CA LYS A 33 -9.74 1.70 22.66
C LYS A 33 -11.20 2.13 22.87
N VAL A 34 -11.46 3.43 22.99
CA VAL A 34 -12.75 4.02 23.40
C VAL A 34 -13.56 4.59 22.24
N ILE A 35 -13.00 4.69 21.03
CA ILE A 35 -13.73 5.29 19.91
C ILE A 35 -14.73 4.27 19.36
N LYS A 36 -15.98 4.40 19.80
CA LYS A 36 -17.11 3.56 19.36
C LYS A 36 -17.37 3.60 17.84
N ASP A 37 -16.91 4.66 17.15
CA ASP A 37 -17.16 4.90 15.73
C ASP A 37 -16.09 4.34 14.79
N MET A 38 -14.99 3.77 15.30
CA MET A 38 -14.02 3.02 14.48
C MET A 38 -14.59 1.72 13.88
N LYS A 39 -15.90 1.47 14.03
CA LYS A 39 -16.60 0.29 13.48
C LYS A 39 -16.62 0.24 11.95
N ASN A 40 -16.27 1.33 11.27
CA ASN A 40 -16.42 1.50 9.83
C ASN A 40 -15.11 1.81 9.10
N GLU A 41 -13.96 1.40 9.62
CA GLU A 41 -12.75 1.37 8.80
C GLU A 41 -12.95 0.41 7.63
N LEU A 42 -12.47 0.78 6.46
CA LEU A 42 -12.73 0.06 5.19
C LEU A 42 -12.36 -1.43 5.28
N PHE A 43 -11.35 -1.79 6.08
CA PHE A 43 -10.85 -3.15 6.18
C PHE A 43 -10.91 -3.75 7.59
N VAL A 44 -11.20 -2.97 8.65
CA VAL A 44 -11.17 -3.45 10.04
C VAL A 44 -12.45 -3.10 10.79
N LYS A 45 -13.28 -4.11 11.02
CA LYS A 45 -14.60 -3.95 11.65
C LYS A 45 -14.58 -3.91 13.19
N LYS A 46 -13.53 -4.37 13.87
CA LYS A 46 -13.41 -4.43 15.33
C LYS A 46 -11.94 -4.44 15.75
N LYS A 47 -11.64 -3.84 16.92
CA LYS A 47 -10.31 -3.87 17.53
C LYS A 47 -9.68 -5.27 17.64
N GLU A 48 -10.50 -6.26 17.98
CA GLU A 48 -10.12 -7.67 18.08
C GLU A 48 -9.79 -8.32 16.73
N SER A 49 -9.99 -7.57 15.64
CA SER A 49 -9.70 -8.02 14.27
C SER A 49 -8.37 -7.50 13.74
N TYR A 50 -7.70 -6.57 14.44
CA TYR A 50 -6.37 -6.12 14.04
C TYR A 50 -5.35 -7.25 14.29
N PRO A 51 -4.55 -7.60 13.28
CA PRO A 51 -3.47 -8.55 13.48
C PRO A 51 -2.40 -7.97 14.41
N SER A 52 -1.58 -8.85 14.99
CA SER A 52 -0.40 -8.43 15.76
C SER A 52 0.58 -7.66 14.87
N THR A 53 1.49 -6.90 15.48
CA THR A 53 2.56 -6.20 14.74
C THR A 53 3.40 -7.17 13.91
N GLU A 54 3.67 -8.35 14.47
CA GLU A 54 4.42 -9.43 13.82
C GLU A 54 3.69 -9.93 12.57
N THR A 55 2.39 -10.20 12.69
CA THR A 55 1.56 -10.63 11.55
C THR A 55 1.44 -9.53 10.50
N THR A 56 1.24 -8.27 10.91
CA THR A 56 1.23 -7.12 10.00
C THR A 56 2.55 -7.03 9.25
N SER A 57 3.69 -7.18 9.94
CA SER A 57 5.00 -7.15 9.31
C SER A 57 5.22 -8.27 8.28
N LEU A 58 4.68 -9.48 8.55
CA LEU A 58 4.73 -10.58 7.58
C LEU A 58 3.84 -10.33 6.35
N MET A 59 2.65 -9.73 6.54
CA MET A 59 1.77 -9.35 5.43
C MET A 59 2.46 -8.30 4.53
N ILE A 60 3.05 -7.28 5.14
CA ILE A 60 3.82 -6.25 4.44
C ILE A 60 5.05 -6.85 3.73
N ALA A 61 5.74 -7.80 4.35
CA ALA A 61 6.89 -8.46 3.72
C ALA A 61 6.47 -9.25 2.46
N GLU A 62 5.31 -9.90 2.47
CA GLU A 62 4.76 -10.58 1.30
C GLU A 62 4.45 -9.58 0.18
N GLU A 63 3.75 -8.49 0.48
CA GLU A 63 3.44 -7.43 -0.50
C GLU A 63 4.72 -6.78 -1.05
N PHE A 64 5.72 -6.55 -0.20
CA PHE A 64 7.03 -6.04 -0.61
C PHE A 64 7.74 -6.97 -1.59
N ILE A 65 7.73 -8.28 -1.33
CA ILE A 65 8.36 -9.28 -2.21
C ILE A 65 7.66 -9.30 -3.57
N ILE A 66 6.32 -9.31 -3.58
CA ILE A 66 5.53 -9.28 -4.82
C ILE A 66 5.82 -8.01 -5.61
N LEU A 67 5.68 -6.84 -4.97
CA LEU A 67 5.92 -5.54 -5.61
C LEU A 67 7.33 -5.43 -6.19
N SER A 68 8.35 -5.76 -5.39
CA SER A 68 9.75 -5.68 -5.82
C SER A 68 10.06 -6.63 -6.97
N THR A 69 9.52 -7.85 -6.93
CA THR A 69 9.69 -8.84 -8.00
C THR A 69 9.04 -8.36 -9.31
N LEU A 70 7.80 -7.86 -9.24
CA LEU A 70 7.09 -7.35 -10.41
C LEU A 70 7.79 -6.11 -10.99
N LEU A 71 8.24 -5.18 -10.14
CA LEU A 71 9.00 -4.00 -10.58
C LEU A 71 10.33 -4.39 -11.22
N PHE A 72 11.03 -5.37 -10.66
CA PHE A 72 12.28 -5.87 -11.24
C PHE A 72 12.03 -6.47 -12.63
N ILE A 73 11.07 -7.41 -12.75
CA ILE A 73 10.73 -8.05 -14.03
C ILE A 73 10.30 -7.00 -15.07
N ALA A 74 9.39 -6.11 -14.70
CA ALA A 74 8.91 -5.06 -15.61
C ALA A 74 10.04 -4.11 -16.05
N SER A 75 11.01 -3.86 -15.17
CA SER A 75 12.19 -3.03 -15.50
C SER A 75 13.14 -3.72 -16.48
N GLU A 76 13.38 -5.03 -16.30
CA GLU A 76 14.21 -5.83 -17.23
C GLU A 76 13.65 -5.81 -18.65
N PHE A 77 12.33 -5.94 -18.79
CA PHE A 77 11.64 -5.89 -20.08
C PHE A 77 11.26 -4.47 -20.54
N ARG A 78 11.67 -3.43 -19.81
CA ARG A 78 11.38 -2.01 -20.10
C ARG A 78 9.88 -1.68 -20.25
N MET A 79 9.04 -2.37 -19.50
CA MET A 79 7.57 -2.24 -19.54
C MET A 79 7.09 -1.10 -18.64
N TYR A 80 7.19 0.14 -19.12
CA TYR A 80 6.78 1.34 -18.36
C TYR A 80 5.31 1.31 -17.94
N GLU A 81 4.43 0.72 -18.75
CA GLU A 81 3.01 0.59 -18.47
C GLU A 81 2.76 -0.20 -17.20
N ILE A 82 3.50 -1.30 -16.99
CA ILE A 82 3.38 -2.13 -15.78
C ILE A 82 3.95 -1.39 -14.57
N VAL A 83 5.13 -0.77 -14.69
CA VAL A 83 5.75 -0.03 -13.57
C VAL A 83 4.86 1.13 -13.13
N LEU A 84 4.30 1.90 -14.08
CA LEU A 84 3.36 2.98 -13.77
C LEU A 84 2.06 2.46 -13.17
N SER A 85 1.56 1.31 -13.64
CA SER A 85 0.34 0.71 -13.11
C SER A 85 0.51 0.26 -11.66
N LEU A 86 1.64 -0.39 -11.32
CA LEU A 86 2.00 -0.72 -9.94
C LEU A 86 2.08 0.54 -9.08
N PHE A 87 2.68 1.61 -9.61
CA PHE A 87 2.79 2.86 -8.88
C PHE A 87 1.43 3.53 -8.65
N ILE A 88 0.55 3.59 -9.65
CA ILE A 88 -0.80 4.15 -9.51
C ILE A 88 -1.61 3.36 -8.49
N VAL A 89 -1.56 2.03 -8.52
CA VAL A 89 -2.27 1.18 -7.57
C VAL A 89 -1.75 1.43 -6.15
N TYR A 90 -0.44 1.57 -5.97
CA TYR A 90 0.14 1.97 -4.69
C TYR A 90 -0.32 3.37 -4.25
N ILE A 91 -0.30 4.38 -5.13
CA ILE A 91 -0.80 5.73 -4.80
C ILE A 91 -2.29 5.71 -4.45
N ALA A 92 -3.09 4.88 -5.13
CA ALA A 92 -4.50 4.68 -4.78
C ALA A 92 -4.70 4.05 -3.39
N HIS A 93 -3.79 3.17 -2.97
CA HIS A 93 -3.77 2.60 -1.62
C HIS A 93 -3.60 3.66 -0.52
N LEU A 94 -2.92 4.77 -0.79
CA LEU A 94 -2.75 5.85 0.19
C LEU A 94 -4.04 6.65 0.46
N VAL A 95 -5.01 6.60 -0.46
CA VAL A 95 -6.26 7.38 -0.35
C VAL A 95 -7.09 7.00 0.89
N PRO A 96 -7.33 5.71 1.21
CA PRO A 96 -7.97 5.31 2.46
C PRO A 96 -7.32 5.88 3.71
N HIS A 97 -5.98 5.91 3.80
CA HIS A 97 -5.25 6.44 4.97
C HIS A 97 -5.46 7.94 5.13
N ILE A 98 -5.46 8.69 4.01
CA ILE A 98 -5.78 10.13 4.00
C ILE A 98 -7.23 10.35 4.41
N TYR A 99 -8.16 9.58 3.85
CA TYR A 99 -9.58 9.67 4.16
C TYR A 99 -9.85 9.41 5.64
N ASP A 100 -9.27 8.35 6.22
CA ASP A 100 -9.45 8.01 7.62
C ASP A 100 -8.89 9.09 8.55
N ALA A 101 -7.71 9.66 8.23
CA ALA A 101 -7.15 10.77 9.00
C ALA A 101 -8.05 12.02 8.98
N LEU A 102 -8.62 12.36 7.83
CA LEU A 102 -9.54 13.49 7.69
C LEU A 102 -10.87 13.22 8.42
N ARG A 103 -11.40 12.01 8.28
CA ARG A 103 -12.69 11.61 8.90
C ARG A 103 -12.64 11.60 10.42
N TYR A 104 -11.55 11.08 10.99
CA TYR A 104 -11.43 10.93 12.45
C TYR A 104 -10.70 12.13 13.11
N GLY A 105 -10.21 13.08 12.33
CA GLY A 105 -9.45 14.23 12.84
C GLY A 105 -8.16 13.84 13.59
N LYS A 106 -7.61 12.65 13.28
CA LYS A 106 -6.42 12.08 13.91
C LYS A 106 -5.59 11.33 12.90
N PHE A 107 -4.27 11.40 13.04
CA PHE A 107 -3.39 10.58 12.22
C PHE A 107 -3.51 9.11 12.60
N SER A 108 -3.96 8.30 11.65
CA SER A 108 -3.91 6.84 11.68
C SER A 108 -2.54 6.34 11.18
N PRO A 109 -2.19 5.06 11.44
CA PRO A 109 -0.98 4.48 10.83
C PRO A 109 -0.98 4.66 9.32
N GLY A 110 0.17 4.96 8.74
CA GLY A 110 0.33 5.25 7.30
C GLY A 110 -0.15 6.63 6.83
N SER A 111 -1.00 7.33 7.59
CA SER A 111 -1.61 8.57 7.10
C SER A 111 -0.63 9.73 6.94
N ARG A 112 0.38 9.87 7.79
CA ARG A 112 1.35 10.98 7.70
C ARG A 112 2.20 10.87 6.44
N THR A 113 2.72 9.69 6.18
CA THR A 113 3.47 9.41 4.95
C THR A 113 2.58 9.51 3.73
N SER A 114 1.29 9.10 3.82
CA SER A 114 0.33 9.26 2.72
C SER A 114 0.14 10.70 2.31
N PHE A 115 0.03 11.66 3.25
CA PHE A 115 -0.10 13.09 2.93
C PHE A 115 1.12 13.64 2.18
N ILE A 116 2.29 13.06 2.37
CA ILE A 116 3.54 13.48 1.71
C ILE A 116 3.72 12.73 0.38
N ILE A 117 3.55 11.40 0.42
CA ILE A 117 3.85 10.53 -0.72
C ILE A 117 2.79 10.67 -1.82
N PHE A 118 1.53 10.87 -1.48
CA PHE A 118 0.45 11.00 -2.46
C PHE A 118 0.70 12.15 -3.46
N PRO A 119 0.91 13.42 -3.06
CA PRO A 119 1.19 14.49 -4.01
C PRO A 119 2.52 14.29 -4.75
N LEU A 120 3.55 13.79 -4.07
CA LEU A 120 4.84 13.48 -4.69
C LEU A 120 4.69 12.40 -5.77
N GLY A 121 3.94 11.35 -5.48
CA GLY A 121 3.67 10.26 -6.42
C GLY A 121 2.92 10.75 -7.67
N ILE A 122 1.91 11.60 -7.50
CA ILE A 122 1.20 12.21 -8.64
C ILE A 122 2.15 13.02 -9.52
N LEU A 123 3.05 13.82 -8.93
CA LEU A 123 4.04 14.59 -9.70
C LEU A 123 5.01 13.69 -10.46
N ILE A 124 5.46 12.59 -9.85
CA ILE A 124 6.35 11.62 -10.50
C ILE A 124 5.63 10.93 -11.68
N ILE A 125 4.40 10.45 -11.47
CA ILE A 125 3.59 9.81 -12.52
C ILE A 125 3.39 10.78 -13.68
N TRP A 126 2.99 12.00 -13.40
CA TRP A 126 2.80 13.05 -14.40
C TRP A 126 4.07 13.29 -15.22
N ASN A 127 5.21 13.43 -14.54
CA ASN A 127 6.52 13.62 -15.22
C ASN A 127 6.85 12.44 -16.13
N VAL A 128 6.58 11.19 -15.71
CA VAL A 128 6.87 10.01 -16.54
C VAL A 128 5.95 9.97 -17.76
N ILE A 129 4.65 10.22 -17.60
CA ILE A 129 3.68 10.25 -18.73
C ILE A 129 4.05 11.29 -19.76
N LEU A 130 4.52 12.48 -19.34
CA LEU A 130 4.92 13.54 -20.28
C LEU A 130 6.21 13.24 -21.05
N ASN A 131 7.10 12.40 -20.51
CA ASN A 131 8.45 12.19 -21.05
C ASN A 131 8.68 10.78 -21.61
N LYS A 132 7.67 9.92 -21.59
CA LYS A 132 7.75 8.55 -22.10
C LYS A 132 6.59 8.23 -23.02
N GLU A 133 6.87 7.43 -24.02
CA GLU A 133 5.82 6.88 -24.87
C GLU A 133 5.11 5.76 -24.11
N ILE A 134 3.86 6.00 -23.74
CA ILE A 134 3.02 5.08 -22.98
C ILE A 134 1.85 4.64 -23.86
N ASN A 135 1.69 3.33 -24.01
CA ASN A 135 0.49 2.79 -24.62
C ASN A 135 -0.66 2.84 -23.60
N PHE A 136 -1.52 3.86 -23.71
CA PHE A 136 -2.60 4.09 -22.75
C PHE A 136 -3.61 2.95 -22.65
N VAL A 137 -3.84 2.17 -23.71
CA VAL A 137 -4.74 1.02 -23.68
C VAL A 137 -4.15 -0.07 -22.80
N ILE A 138 -2.88 -0.43 -23.02
CA ILE A 138 -2.17 -1.42 -22.20
C ILE A 138 -2.07 -0.92 -20.76
N PHE A 139 -1.73 0.34 -20.56
CA PHE A 139 -1.62 0.96 -19.25
C PHE A 139 -2.92 0.85 -18.43
N ILE A 140 -4.07 1.23 -19.00
CA ILE A 140 -5.37 1.14 -18.32
C ILE A 140 -5.72 -0.31 -18.00
N LEU A 141 -5.50 -1.24 -18.93
CA LEU A 141 -5.71 -2.67 -18.68
C LEU A 141 -4.84 -3.17 -17.53
N CYS A 142 -3.56 -2.81 -17.50
CA CYS A 142 -2.65 -3.15 -16.40
C CYS A 142 -3.11 -2.58 -15.06
N VAL A 143 -3.55 -1.32 -15.02
CA VAL A 143 -4.08 -0.70 -13.77
C VAL A 143 -5.28 -1.48 -13.25
N ILE A 144 -6.22 -1.86 -14.12
CA ILE A 144 -7.42 -2.62 -13.72
C ILE A 144 -7.03 -4.01 -13.20
N ILE A 145 -6.19 -4.73 -13.94
CA ILE A 145 -5.79 -6.11 -13.58
C ILE A 145 -4.97 -6.09 -12.28
N ILE A 146 -3.94 -5.24 -12.19
CA ILE A 146 -3.08 -5.15 -11.01
C ILE A 146 -3.89 -4.68 -9.79
N GLY A 147 -4.74 -3.67 -9.94
CA GLY A 147 -5.60 -3.18 -8.87
C GLY A 147 -6.54 -4.27 -8.36
N PHE A 148 -7.16 -5.03 -9.26
CA PHE A 148 -8.01 -6.17 -8.88
C PHE A 148 -7.23 -7.26 -8.13
N LEU A 149 -6.06 -7.64 -8.63
CA LEU A 149 -5.21 -8.64 -7.99
C LEU A 149 -4.72 -8.18 -6.61
N MET A 150 -4.33 -6.91 -6.46
CA MET A 150 -3.92 -6.34 -5.17
C MET A 150 -5.06 -6.36 -4.15
N ILE A 151 -6.30 -6.01 -4.55
CA ILE A 151 -7.46 -6.09 -3.66
C ILE A 151 -7.71 -7.54 -3.23
N LEU A 152 -7.64 -8.51 -4.15
CA LEU A 152 -7.79 -9.92 -3.82
C LEU A 152 -6.70 -10.40 -2.85
N ASN A 153 -5.45 -10.00 -3.08
CA ASN A 153 -4.33 -10.33 -2.19
C ASN A 153 -4.56 -9.77 -0.78
N LEU A 154 -4.92 -8.50 -0.67
CA LEU A 154 -5.20 -7.85 0.62
C LEU A 154 -6.33 -8.56 1.37
N LEU A 155 -7.44 -8.89 0.69
CA LEU A 155 -8.55 -9.63 1.29
C LEU A 155 -8.12 -11.04 1.75
N PHE A 156 -7.28 -11.71 0.97
CA PHE A 156 -6.72 -13.01 1.33
C PHE A 156 -5.83 -12.92 2.56
N LEU A 157 -4.89 -11.97 2.61
CA LEU A 157 -4.01 -11.73 3.75
C LEU A 157 -4.81 -11.44 5.03
N HIS A 158 -5.80 -10.57 4.96
CA HIS A 158 -6.68 -10.29 6.10
C HIS A 158 -7.47 -11.53 6.55
N LYS A 159 -7.89 -12.38 5.62
CA LYS A 159 -8.59 -13.63 5.96
C LYS A 159 -7.69 -14.62 6.72
N ILE A 160 -6.41 -14.69 6.35
CA ILE A 160 -5.46 -15.63 6.96
C ILE A 160 -4.73 -15.05 8.18
N SER A 161 -4.76 -13.73 8.40
CA SER A 161 -4.02 -13.02 9.45
C SER A 161 -4.23 -13.64 10.84
N LYS A 162 -5.47 -14.02 11.20
CA LYS A 162 -5.77 -14.70 12.47
C LYS A 162 -5.09 -16.06 12.63
N LYS A 163 -4.87 -16.78 11.52
CA LYS A 163 -4.17 -18.06 11.54
C LYS A 163 -2.67 -17.84 11.75
N ILE A 164 -2.12 -16.80 11.11
CA ILE A 164 -0.72 -16.39 11.27
C ILE A 164 -0.48 -15.96 12.71
N ASP A 165 -1.33 -15.10 13.30
CA ASP A 165 -1.25 -14.68 14.70
C ASP A 165 -1.20 -15.90 15.65
N LYS A 166 -2.11 -16.85 15.46
CA LYS A 166 -2.15 -18.06 16.29
C LYS A 166 -0.90 -18.94 16.14
N TYR A 167 -0.26 -18.91 14.99
CA TYR A 167 0.98 -19.65 14.74
C TYR A 167 2.19 -18.98 15.41
N LEU A 168 2.26 -17.65 15.35
CA LEU A 168 3.36 -16.87 15.92
C LEU A 168 3.33 -16.77 17.45
N GLN A 169 2.16 -16.99 18.08
CA GLN A 169 2.00 -16.96 19.55
C GLN A 169 2.21 -18.32 20.22
N LYS A 170 2.56 -19.36 19.46
CA LYS A 170 2.94 -20.69 19.97
C LYS A 170 4.42 -20.77 20.28
#